data_b09de2ff64c497faa04546cf97663927
#
_entry.id   b09de2ff64c497faa04546cf97663927
#
_cell.length_a   1.000
_cell.length_b   1.000
_cell.length_c   1.000
_cell.angle_alpha   90.00
_cell.angle_beta   90.00
_cell.angle_gamma   90.00
#
_symmetry.space_group_name_H-M   'P 1'
#
loop_
_entity.id
_entity.type
_entity.pdbx_description
1 polymer ?
#
loop_
_entity_poly.entity_id
_entity_poly.type
_entity_poly.pdbx_seq_one_letter_code
_entity_poly.pdbx_strand_id
1 'polypeptide(L)'
;IKETKSYLLIDECHNLPDRVRDMYSLTLVKESIEKGIAFCIYKEFNPLKSALKKAIKDFESIKIEEENVNKEGIMVTSELPFDLVSHLTSAADSFKSLLRNKTSLITDEMLEFFYLINSFVLLSEIVDQRPEQFLLYYHIEKDEITSLRIANLDSRELIQDGTSLFRSTTFFTATLSPKEYYIDLLGGNPNDEEKILFLDSPFPKENRRVFI
;
A
#
# COMPACT_ATOMS: atom_id res chain seq x y z
N ILE A 1 14.72 3.29 -19.92
CA ILE A 1 15.13 2.95 -18.54
C ILE A 1 16.65 2.84 -18.56
N LYS A 2 17.37 3.64 -17.77
CA LYS A 2 18.82 3.48 -17.63
C LYS A 2 19.05 2.14 -16.91
N GLU A 3 19.75 1.19 -17.54
CA GLU A 3 20.21 -0.01 -16.86
C GLU A 3 20.98 0.38 -15.62
N THR A 4 20.42 0.08 -14.46
CA THR A 4 21.13 0.28 -13.21
C THR A 4 22.26 -0.76 -13.14
N LYS A 5 23.49 -0.32 -12.90
CA LYS A 5 24.63 -1.23 -12.67
C LYS A 5 24.65 -1.78 -11.23
N SER A 6 23.58 -1.53 -10.48
CA SER A 6 23.48 -1.86 -9.06
C SER A 6 23.01 -3.30 -8.84
N TYR A 7 23.52 -3.92 -7.81
CA TYR A 7 23.10 -5.21 -7.29
C TYR A 7 22.28 -5.00 -6.03
N LEU A 8 21.22 -5.77 -5.85
CA LEU A 8 20.39 -5.72 -4.66
C LEU A 8 20.61 -6.97 -3.82
N LEU A 9 20.89 -6.79 -2.54
CA LEU A 9 21.00 -7.88 -1.55
C LEU A 9 19.90 -7.67 -0.51
N ILE A 10 19.05 -8.67 -0.32
CA ILE A 10 17.92 -8.63 0.61
C ILE A 10 18.11 -9.71 1.67
N ASP A 11 18.45 -9.26 2.87
CA ASP A 11 18.54 -10.11 4.05
C ASP A 11 17.16 -10.29 4.70
N GLU A 12 16.99 -11.40 5.41
CA GLU A 12 15.72 -11.79 6.05
C GLU A 12 14.54 -11.72 5.06
N CYS A 13 14.80 -12.20 3.84
CA CYS A 13 13.87 -12.07 2.70
C CYS A 13 12.52 -12.77 2.93
N HIS A 14 12.42 -13.66 3.91
CA HIS A 14 11.14 -14.30 4.31
C HIS A 14 10.09 -13.28 4.79
N ASN A 15 10.52 -12.09 5.26
CA ASN A 15 9.62 -11.02 5.69
C ASN A 15 9.19 -10.10 4.54
N LEU A 16 9.84 -10.19 3.37
CA LEU A 16 9.60 -9.24 2.28
C LEU A 16 8.17 -9.29 1.74
N PRO A 17 7.54 -10.47 1.52
CA PRO A 17 6.17 -10.52 1.02
C PRO A 17 5.17 -9.79 1.92
N ASP A 18 5.27 -9.96 3.24
CA ASP A 18 4.40 -9.29 4.20
C ASP A 18 4.64 -7.78 4.21
N ARG A 19 5.89 -7.35 4.21
CA ARG A 19 6.25 -5.92 4.17
C ARG A 19 5.76 -5.25 2.89
N VAL A 20 5.85 -5.93 1.74
CA VAL A 20 5.35 -5.39 0.47
C VAL A 20 3.83 -5.34 0.50
N ARG A 21 3.13 -6.36 1.01
CA ARG A 21 1.68 -6.31 1.21
C ARG A 21 1.25 -5.13 2.08
N ASP A 22 1.96 -4.87 3.17
CA ASP A 22 1.67 -3.73 4.04
C ASP A 22 1.92 -2.40 3.34
N MET A 23 3.02 -2.27 2.58
CA MET A 23 3.36 -1.05 1.83
C MET A 23 2.32 -0.72 0.74
N TYR A 24 1.73 -1.75 0.13
CA TYR A 24 0.71 -1.63 -0.91
C TYR A 24 -0.71 -1.84 -0.37
N SER A 25 -0.90 -1.58 0.91
CA SER A 25 -2.21 -1.57 1.57
C SER A 25 -2.42 -0.25 2.29
N LEU A 26 -3.65 0.28 2.22
CA LEU A 26 -3.95 1.56 2.84
C LEU A 26 -5.43 1.63 3.25
N THR A 27 -5.70 2.25 4.40
CA THR A 27 -7.05 2.63 4.81
C THR A 27 -7.22 4.13 4.71
N LEU A 28 -8.15 4.56 3.87
CA LEU A 28 -8.57 5.95 3.79
C LEU A 28 -9.78 6.15 4.71
N VAL A 29 -9.59 6.85 5.81
CA VAL A 29 -10.64 7.15 6.79
C VAL A 29 -11.29 8.49 6.47
N LYS A 30 -12.64 8.55 6.43
CA LYS A 30 -13.41 9.78 6.15
C LYS A 30 -13.01 10.93 7.09
N GLU A 31 -12.87 10.64 8.38
CA GLU A 31 -12.43 11.64 9.38
C GLU A 31 -11.07 12.27 9.06
N SER A 32 -10.15 11.53 8.43
CA SER A 32 -8.85 12.09 8.01
C SER A 32 -9.00 13.15 6.93
N ILE A 33 -9.97 12.99 6.01
CA ILE A 33 -10.28 14.01 5.00
C ILE A 33 -10.92 15.23 5.65
N GLU A 34 -11.81 15.05 6.64
CA GLU A 34 -12.43 16.12 7.41
C GLU A 34 -11.37 16.94 8.18
N LYS A 35 -10.41 16.27 8.81
CA LYS A 35 -9.25 16.93 9.44
C LYS A 35 -8.44 17.72 8.41
N GLY A 36 -8.22 17.16 7.22
CA GLY A 36 -7.57 17.86 6.11
C GLY A 36 -8.28 19.15 5.70
N ILE A 37 -9.62 19.15 5.69
CA ILE A 37 -10.42 20.35 5.43
C ILE A 37 -10.22 21.39 6.54
N ALA A 38 -10.11 20.98 7.81
CA ALA A 38 -9.90 21.87 8.93
C ALA A 38 -8.55 22.61 8.88
N PHE A 39 -7.51 22.00 8.31
CA PHE A 39 -6.22 22.66 8.06
C PHE A 39 -6.31 23.82 7.06
N CYS A 40 -7.34 23.83 6.20
CA CYS A 40 -7.49 24.81 5.11
C CYS A 40 -8.06 26.14 5.60
N ILE A 41 -7.31 26.89 6.42
CA ILE A 41 -7.71 28.17 7.02
C ILE A 41 -7.39 29.39 6.16
N TYR A 42 -6.39 29.30 5.28
CA TYR A 42 -5.96 30.40 4.41
C TYR A 42 -6.63 30.31 3.04
N LYS A 43 -6.73 31.47 2.34
CA LYS A 43 -7.33 31.55 1.00
C LYS A 43 -6.55 30.73 -0.05
N GLU A 44 -5.25 30.61 0.14
CA GLU A 44 -4.35 29.82 -0.69
C GLU A 44 -4.75 28.34 -0.73
N PHE A 45 -5.41 27.84 0.29
CA PHE A 45 -5.89 26.46 0.39
C PHE A 45 -7.28 26.23 -0.20
N ASN A 46 -7.93 27.25 -0.76
CA ASN A 46 -9.28 27.09 -1.32
C ASN A 46 -9.42 25.98 -2.38
N PRO A 47 -8.49 25.82 -3.34
CA PRO A 47 -8.56 24.70 -4.29
C PRO A 47 -8.52 23.34 -3.59
N LEU A 48 -7.57 23.15 -2.66
CA LEU A 48 -7.45 21.95 -1.84
C LEU A 48 -8.73 21.71 -1.05
N LYS A 49 -9.21 22.70 -0.33
CA LYS A 49 -10.44 22.64 0.47
C LYS A 49 -11.66 22.25 -0.36
N SER A 50 -11.76 22.80 -1.57
CA SER A 50 -12.86 22.48 -2.49
C SER A 50 -12.83 21.02 -2.93
N ALA A 51 -11.65 20.51 -3.30
CA ALA A 51 -11.47 19.12 -3.71
C ALA A 51 -11.79 18.14 -2.55
N LEU A 52 -11.29 18.41 -1.35
CA LEU A 52 -11.56 17.58 -0.17
C LEU A 52 -13.05 17.55 0.20
N LYS A 53 -13.76 18.69 0.11
CA LYS A 53 -15.21 18.74 0.35
C LYS A 53 -15.99 17.91 -0.68
N LYS A 54 -15.53 17.83 -1.93
CA LYS A 54 -16.15 16.96 -2.93
C LYS A 54 -15.87 15.49 -2.59
N ALA A 55 -14.65 15.16 -2.21
CA ALA A 55 -14.29 13.80 -1.78
C ALA A 55 -15.14 13.30 -0.60
N ILE A 56 -15.47 14.17 0.38
CA ILE A 56 -16.40 13.82 1.46
C ILE A 56 -17.80 13.50 0.91
N LYS A 57 -18.31 14.31 -0.02
CA LYS A 57 -19.62 14.06 -0.64
C LYS A 57 -19.63 12.76 -1.44
N ASP A 58 -18.51 12.43 -2.09
CA ASP A 58 -18.39 11.16 -2.79
C ASP A 58 -18.48 9.98 -1.81
N PHE A 59 -17.81 10.06 -0.66
CA PHE A 59 -17.94 9.06 0.41
C PHE A 59 -19.39 8.91 0.87
N GLU A 60 -20.09 10.02 1.09
CA GLU A 60 -21.50 10.05 1.54
C GLU A 60 -22.48 9.56 0.47
N SER A 61 -22.09 9.61 -0.81
CA SER A 61 -22.91 9.15 -1.94
C SER A 61 -22.83 7.66 -2.22
N ILE A 62 -21.86 6.96 -1.63
CA ILE A 62 -21.69 5.52 -1.81
C ILE A 62 -22.89 4.79 -1.20
N LYS A 63 -23.56 3.99 -2.00
CA LYS A 63 -24.72 3.21 -1.53
C LYS A 63 -24.28 2.03 -0.69
N ILE A 64 -24.87 1.90 0.47
CA ILE A 64 -24.73 0.72 1.31
C ILE A 64 -25.77 -0.31 0.86
N GLU A 65 -25.28 -1.46 0.38
CA GLU A 65 -26.11 -2.60 0.04
C GLU A 65 -26.15 -3.53 1.26
N GLU A 66 -27.17 -3.38 2.10
CA GLU A 66 -27.27 -4.08 3.40
C GLU A 66 -27.09 -5.60 3.29
N GLU A 67 -27.54 -6.22 2.18
CA GLU A 67 -27.37 -7.63 1.90
C GLU A 67 -25.91 -8.07 1.71
N ASN A 68 -25.03 -7.13 1.33
CA ASN A 68 -23.61 -7.35 1.09
C ASN A 68 -22.73 -6.96 2.30
N VAL A 69 -23.34 -6.45 3.38
CA VAL A 69 -22.63 -6.10 4.61
C VAL A 69 -22.54 -7.33 5.51
N ASN A 70 -21.31 -7.69 5.89
CA ASN A 70 -21.11 -8.80 6.83
C ASN A 70 -21.38 -8.37 8.30
N LYS A 71 -21.29 -9.34 9.23
CA LYS A 71 -21.52 -9.09 10.67
C LYS A 71 -20.51 -8.12 11.32
N GLU A 72 -19.39 -7.89 10.66
CA GLU A 72 -18.31 -6.99 11.12
C GLU A 72 -18.44 -5.59 10.52
N GLY A 73 -19.50 -5.31 9.77
CA GLY A 73 -19.70 -4.02 9.10
C GLY A 73 -18.79 -3.82 7.88
N ILE A 74 -18.44 -4.90 7.19
CA ILE A 74 -17.59 -4.85 6.00
C ILE A 74 -18.43 -5.09 4.76
N MET A 75 -18.32 -4.22 3.76
CA MET A 75 -18.89 -4.36 2.43
C MET A 75 -17.78 -4.39 1.39
N VAL A 76 -17.63 -5.52 0.69
CA VAL A 76 -16.63 -5.69 -0.37
C VAL A 76 -17.11 -4.97 -1.64
N THR A 77 -16.16 -4.37 -2.37
CA THR A 77 -16.40 -3.74 -3.68
C THR A 77 -15.40 -4.24 -4.70
N SER A 78 -15.80 -4.28 -5.97
CA SER A 78 -14.91 -4.68 -7.07
C SER A 78 -14.10 -3.51 -7.65
N GLU A 79 -14.54 -2.27 -7.40
CA GLU A 79 -13.98 -1.08 -8.02
C GLU A 79 -13.80 0.05 -7.01
N LEU A 80 -12.79 0.88 -7.25
CA LEU A 80 -12.63 2.13 -6.52
C LEU A 80 -13.65 3.17 -7.04
N PRO A 81 -14.26 3.98 -6.15
CA PRO A 81 -15.19 5.02 -6.57
C PRO A 81 -14.45 6.11 -7.36
N PHE A 82 -14.75 6.19 -8.67
CA PHE A 82 -14.04 7.05 -9.62
C PHE A 82 -14.02 8.53 -9.18
N ASP A 83 -15.17 9.07 -8.76
CA ASP A 83 -15.28 10.49 -8.37
C ASP A 83 -14.41 10.78 -7.14
N LEU A 84 -14.41 9.88 -6.15
CA LEU A 84 -13.56 10.00 -4.95
C LEU A 84 -12.08 10.03 -5.33
N VAL A 85 -11.61 9.09 -6.17
CA VAL A 85 -10.22 9.05 -6.64
C VAL A 85 -9.88 10.33 -7.40
N SER A 86 -10.75 10.80 -8.29
CA SER A 86 -10.56 12.02 -9.08
C SER A 86 -10.44 13.28 -8.21
N HIS A 87 -11.31 13.42 -7.21
CA HIS A 87 -11.26 14.56 -6.30
C HIS A 87 -10.05 14.52 -5.35
N LEU A 88 -9.63 13.32 -4.90
CA LEU A 88 -8.40 13.17 -4.11
C LEU A 88 -7.14 13.43 -4.95
N THR A 89 -7.13 13.06 -6.23
CA THR A 89 -6.06 13.42 -7.18
C THR A 89 -5.98 14.95 -7.30
N SER A 90 -7.11 15.63 -7.49
CA SER A 90 -7.17 17.09 -7.54
C SER A 90 -6.68 17.74 -6.23
N ALA A 91 -6.98 17.12 -5.08
CA ALA A 91 -6.49 17.57 -3.78
C ALA A 91 -4.97 17.41 -3.67
N ALA A 92 -4.42 16.26 -4.07
CA ALA A 92 -2.99 16.01 -4.06
C ALA A 92 -2.22 16.99 -4.96
N ASP A 93 -2.74 17.29 -6.15
CA ASP A 93 -2.11 18.25 -7.08
C ASP A 93 -2.17 19.69 -6.55
N SER A 94 -3.29 20.07 -5.94
CA SER A 94 -3.41 21.36 -5.25
C SER A 94 -2.39 21.47 -4.12
N PHE A 95 -2.18 20.39 -3.35
CA PHE A 95 -1.19 20.37 -2.28
C PHE A 95 0.24 20.43 -2.82
N LYS A 96 0.57 19.70 -3.89
CA LYS A 96 1.87 19.79 -4.58
C LYS A 96 2.18 21.22 -5.03
N SER A 97 1.16 21.94 -5.50
CA SER A 97 1.31 23.37 -5.87
C SER A 97 1.61 24.25 -4.65
N LEU A 98 0.96 23.99 -3.51
CA LEU A 98 1.22 24.69 -2.25
C LEU A 98 2.65 24.42 -1.75
N LEU A 99 3.12 23.17 -1.80
CA LEU A 99 4.49 22.80 -1.43
C LEU A 99 5.54 23.56 -2.25
N ARG A 100 5.28 23.81 -3.54
CA ARG A 100 6.20 24.55 -4.41
C ARG A 100 6.21 26.06 -4.15
N ASN A 101 5.05 26.64 -3.81
CA ASN A 101 4.86 28.08 -3.85
C ASN A 101 4.64 28.72 -2.47
N LYS A 102 4.25 27.96 -1.46
CA LYS A 102 3.78 28.43 -0.16
C LYS A 102 4.20 27.52 0.99
N THR A 103 5.40 26.97 0.95
CA THR A 103 5.92 26.00 1.94
C THR A 103 5.82 26.51 3.38
N SER A 104 5.97 27.82 3.61
CA SER A 104 5.89 28.42 4.95
C SER A 104 4.51 28.34 5.62
N LEU A 105 3.45 27.97 4.88
CA LEU A 105 2.11 27.81 5.40
C LEU A 105 1.78 26.34 5.74
N ILE A 106 2.69 25.43 5.50
CA ILE A 106 2.47 23.99 5.62
C ILE A 106 3.07 23.50 6.93
N THR A 107 2.26 22.83 7.75
CA THR A 107 2.68 22.20 9.00
C THR A 107 3.03 20.73 8.78
N ASP A 108 3.66 20.10 9.77
CA ASP A 108 4.02 18.69 9.71
C ASP A 108 2.77 17.79 9.61
N GLU A 109 1.68 18.13 10.36
CA GLU A 109 0.42 17.40 10.27
C GLU A 109 -0.22 17.50 8.87
N MET A 110 -0.07 18.65 8.20
CA MET A 110 -0.51 18.79 6.81
C MET A 110 0.32 17.94 5.86
N LEU A 111 1.62 17.79 6.11
CA LEU A 111 2.47 16.88 5.31
C LEU A 111 2.10 15.42 5.50
N GLU A 112 1.84 14.98 6.72
CA GLU A 112 1.36 13.62 6.99
C GLU A 112 0.03 13.34 6.26
N PHE A 113 -0.90 14.29 6.32
CA PHE A 113 -2.15 14.19 5.59
C PHE A 113 -1.93 14.16 4.06
N PHE A 114 -1.01 14.97 3.54
CA PHE A 114 -0.65 14.93 2.13
C PHE A 114 -0.08 13.56 1.73
N TYR A 115 0.81 12.99 2.53
CA TYR A 115 1.36 11.66 2.26
C TYR A 115 0.26 10.59 2.22
N LEU A 116 -0.71 10.65 3.12
CA LEU A 116 -1.86 9.75 3.11
C LEU A 116 -2.64 9.83 1.79
N ILE A 117 -3.03 11.04 1.36
CA ILE A 117 -3.79 11.23 0.12
C ILE A 117 -2.96 10.85 -1.10
N ASN A 118 -1.71 11.30 -1.16
CA ASN A 118 -0.85 11.00 -2.29
C ASN A 118 -0.57 9.50 -2.40
N SER A 119 -0.41 8.80 -1.28
CA SER A 119 -0.26 7.33 -1.27
C SER A 119 -1.53 6.64 -1.73
N PHE A 120 -2.72 7.12 -1.32
CA PHE A 120 -3.98 6.59 -1.81
C PHE A 120 -4.12 6.76 -3.33
N VAL A 121 -3.81 7.93 -3.87
CA VAL A 121 -3.87 8.21 -5.32
C VAL A 121 -2.88 7.31 -6.09
N LEU A 122 -1.64 7.20 -5.64
CA LEU A 122 -0.65 6.32 -6.29
C LEU A 122 -1.06 4.85 -6.23
N LEU A 123 -1.61 4.42 -5.09
CA LEU A 123 -2.07 3.04 -4.92
C LEU A 123 -3.31 2.76 -5.78
N SER A 124 -4.21 3.73 -5.96
CA SER A 124 -5.38 3.57 -6.83
C SER A 124 -5.00 3.33 -8.29
N GLU A 125 -3.91 3.94 -8.78
CA GLU A 125 -3.38 3.69 -10.13
C GLU A 125 -2.86 2.25 -10.27
N ILE A 126 -2.27 1.68 -9.22
CA ILE A 126 -1.78 0.29 -9.21
C ILE A 126 -2.95 -0.69 -9.16
N VAL A 127 -3.95 -0.40 -8.34
CA VAL A 127 -5.19 -1.20 -8.24
C VAL A 127 -5.90 -1.26 -9.60
N ASP A 128 -5.98 -0.15 -10.32
CA ASP A 128 -6.59 -0.08 -11.65
C ASP A 128 -5.85 -0.95 -12.69
N GLN A 129 -4.53 -1.06 -12.56
CA GLN A 129 -3.71 -1.89 -13.45
C GLN A 129 -3.73 -3.39 -13.09
N ARG A 130 -3.96 -3.74 -11.81
CA ARG A 130 -3.85 -5.10 -11.28
C ARG A 130 -4.94 -5.39 -10.23
N PRO A 131 -6.22 -5.25 -10.60
CA PRO A 131 -7.33 -5.36 -9.64
C PRO A 131 -7.37 -6.73 -8.92
N GLU A 132 -6.92 -7.80 -9.58
CA GLU A 132 -6.90 -9.16 -9.03
C GLU A 132 -5.93 -9.36 -7.86
N GLN A 133 -4.97 -8.45 -7.69
CA GLN A 133 -4.00 -8.50 -6.57
C GLN A 133 -4.51 -7.81 -5.32
N PHE A 134 -5.69 -7.18 -5.37
CA PHE A 134 -6.20 -6.35 -4.29
C PHE A 134 -7.62 -6.74 -3.87
N LEU A 135 -7.87 -6.61 -2.57
CA LEU A 135 -9.22 -6.62 -2.00
C LEU A 135 -9.59 -5.20 -1.61
N LEU A 136 -10.76 -4.76 -2.07
CA LEU A 136 -11.32 -3.45 -1.76
C LEU A 136 -12.54 -3.64 -0.88
N TYR A 137 -12.63 -2.88 0.22
CA TYR A 137 -13.81 -2.93 1.06
C TYR A 137 -14.04 -1.66 1.86
N TYR A 138 -15.30 -1.41 2.18
CA TYR A 138 -15.74 -0.35 3.06
C TYR A 138 -15.96 -0.88 4.47
N HIS A 139 -15.61 -0.06 5.46
CA HIS A 139 -16.09 -0.21 6.83
C HIS A 139 -17.32 0.66 7.04
N ILE A 140 -18.34 0.07 7.64
CA ILE A 140 -19.63 0.68 7.92
C ILE A 140 -19.86 0.66 9.41
N GLU A 141 -20.12 1.83 10.00
CA GLU A 141 -20.48 1.99 11.40
C GLU A 141 -21.73 2.89 11.47
N LYS A 142 -22.75 2.45 12.22
CA LYS A 142 -24.00 3.22 12.40
C LYS A 142 -24.63 3.66 11.07
N ASP A 143 -24.67 2.75 10.11
CA ASP A 143 -25.22 2.96 8.77
C ASP A 143 -24.47 4.02 7.92
N GLU A 144 -23.25 4.36 8.29
CA GLU A 144 -22.38 5.25 7.52
C GLU A 144 -21.07 4.54 7.11
N ILE A 145 -20.57 4.84 5.91
CA ILE A 145 -19.24 4.41 5.50
C ILE A 145 -18.20 5.30 6.19
N THR A 146 -17.37 4.68 7.02
CA THR A 146 -16.33 5.38 7.79
C THR A 146 -14.97 5.32 7.13
N SER A 147 -14.69 4.28 6.34
CA SER A 147 -13.41 4.13 5.64
C SER A 147 -13.51 3.24 4.41
N LEU A 148 -12.54 3.43 3.51
CA LEU A 148 -12.25 2.56 2.38
C LEU A 148 -10.88 1.92 2.59
N ARG A 149 -10.80 0.60 2.57
CA ARG A 149 -9.55 -0.16 2.65
C ARG A 149 -9.18 -0.70 1.27
N ILE A 150 -7.93 -0.47 0.89
CA ILE A 150 -7.23 -1.18 -0.18
C ILE A 150 -6.28 -2.16 0.52
N ALA A 151 -6.43 -3.45 0.29
CA ALA A 151 -5.58 -4.49 0.86
C ALA A 151 -4.91 -5.30 -0.26
N ASN A 152 -3.59 -5.27 -0.32
CA ASN A 152 -2.85 -6.13 -1.24
C ASN A 152 -2.89 -7.58 -0.73
N LEU A 153 -3.30 -8.50 -1.59
CA LEU A 153 -3.38 -9.94 -1.32
C LEU A 153 -2.19 -10.71 -1.88
N ASP A 154 -1.64 -10.21 -2.99
CA ASP A 154 -0.52 -10.85 -3.68
C ASP A 154 0.57 -9.83 -4.04
N SER A 155 1.72 -9.97 -3.39
CA SER A 155 2.86 -9.06 -3.57
C SER A 155 3.90 -9.54 -4.59
N ARG A 156 3.72 -10.72 -5.21
CA ARG A 156 4.74 -11.36 -6.06
C ARG A 156 5.19 -10.48 -7.22
N GLU A 157 4.26 -9.99 -8.01
CA GLU A 157 4.59 -9.12 -9.15
C GLU A 157 5.17 -7.78 -8.71
N LEU A 158 4.70 -7.22 -7.57
CA LEU A 158 5.24 -5.98 -7.01
C LEU A 158 6.70 -6.17 -6.57
N ILE A 159 7.05 -7.34 -6.01
CA ILE A 159 8.44 -7.71 -5.68
C ILE A 159 9.25 -7.83 -6.96
N GLN A 160 8.73 -8.52 -8.00
CA GLN A 160 9.40 -8.66 -9.28
C GLN A 160 9.66 -7.31 -9.95
N ASP A 161 8.68 -6.42 -9.97
CA ASP A 161 8.83 -5.06 -10.51
C ASP A 161 9.94 -4.29 -9.80
N GLY A 162 9.92 -4.29 -8.46
CA GLY A 162 10.93 -3.62 -7.66
C GLY A 162 12.34 -4.19 -7.90
N THR A 163 12.45 -5.50 -7.97
CA THR A 163 13.75 -6.17 -8.18
C THR A 163 14.25 -6.09 -9.62
N SER A 164 13.36 -5.99 -10.60
CA SER A 164 13.71 -5.83 -12.03
C SER A 164 14.47 -4.52 -12.33
N LEU A 165 14.41 -3.55 -11.43
CA LEU A 165 15.15 -2.29 -11.55
C LEU A 165 16.67 -2.48 -11.32
N PHE A 166 17.09 -3.62 -10.80
CA PHE A 166 18.48 -3.94 -10.50
C PHE A 166 19.06 -4.92 -11.52
N ARG A 167 20.39 -4.89 -11.67
CA ARG A 167 21.09 -5.83 -12.57
C ARG A 167 20.92 -7.29 -12.11
N SER A 168 20.94 -7.50 -10.82
CA SER A 168 20.59 -8.78 -10.20
C SER A 168 20.17 -8.55 -8.74
N THR A 169 19.33 -9.44 -8.24
CA THR A 169 18.87 -9.44 -6.85
C THR A 169 19.21 -10.78 -6.23
N THR A 170 19.75 -10.76 -5.02
CA THR A 170 19.98 -11.94 -4.20
C THR A 170 19.16 -11.86 -2.94
N PHE A 171 18.27 -12.82 -2.75
CA PHE A 171 17.49 -13.01 -1.54
C PHE A 171 18.18 -14.02 -0.64
N PHE A 172 18.31 -13.74 0.64
CA PHE A 172 18.90 -14.68 1.59
C PHE A 172 18.26 -14.59 2.97
N THR A 173 18.22 -15.70 3.66
CA THR A 173 17.70 -15.83 5.03
C THR A 173 18.11 -17.18 5.60
N ALA A 174 18.11 -17.30 6.94
CA ALA A 174 18.37 -18.57 7.63
C ALA A 174 17.15 -19.53 7.62
N THR A 175 15.94 -19.05 7.29
CA THR A 175 14.68 -19.76 7.59
C THR A 175 13.74 -19.84 6.36
N LEU A 176 14.27 -20.16 5.19
CA LEU A 176 13.45 -20.32 3.96
C LEU A 176 12.85 -21.74 3.88
N SER A 177 11.90 -22.04 4.75
CA SER A 177 11.24 -23.34 4.79
C SER A 177 9.72 -23.19 5.01
N PRO A 178 8.86 -23.78 4.17
CA PRO A 178 9.19 -24.59 2.98
C PRO A 178 9.77 -23.75 1.84
N LYS A 179 10.79 -24.28 1.13
CA LYS A 179 11.53 -23.50 0.13
C LYS A 179 10.64 -23.07 -1.05
N GLU A 180 9.85 -23.99 -1.58
CA GLU A 180 9.00 -23.76 -2.75
C GLU A 180 8.00 -22.63 -2.49
N TYR A 181 7.41 -22.60 -1.31
CA TYR A 181 6.46 -21.57 -0.88
C TYR A 181 7.11 -20.18 -0.88
N TYR A 182 8.28 -20.04 -0.25
CA TYR A 182 8.93 -18.72 -0.19
C TYR A 182 9.51 -18.27 -1.53
N ILE A 183 10.02 -19.21 -2.34
CA ILE A 183 10.52 -18.87 -3.68
C ILE A 183 9.38 -18.32 -4.54
N ASP A 184 8.20 -18.95 -4.50
CA ASP A 184 7.01 -18.48 -5.20
C ASP A 184 6.57 -17.11 -4.69
N LEU A 185 6.47 -16.92 -3.37
CA LEU A 185 6.10 -15.62 -2.77
C LEU A 185 7.08 -14.48 -3.10
N LEU A 186 8.36 -14.78 -3.30
CA LEU A 186 9.38 -13.82 -3.72
C LEU A 186 9.38 -13.57 -5.24
N GLY A 187 8.44 -14.18 -5.96
CA GLY A 187 8.31 -14.06 -7.41
C GLY A 187 9.33 -14.88 -8.19
N GLY A 188 10.00 -15.86 -7.55
CA GLY A 188 10.93 -16.79 -8.18
C GLY A 188 10.24 -17.99 -8.80
N ASN A 189 11.02 -18.84 -9.49
CA ASN A 189 10.58 -20.14 -9.97
C ASN A 189 11.21 -21.25 -9.13
N PRO A 190 10.43 -22.03 -8.37
CA PRO A 190 10.96 -23.12 -7.53
C PRO A 190 11.69 -24.21 -8.30
N ASN A 191 11.44 -24.33 -9.61
CA ASN A 191 12.08 -25.32 -10.48
C ASN A 191 13.41 -24.85 -11.08
N ASP A 192 13.83 -23.62 -10.82
CA ASP A 192 15.09 -23.06 -11.32
C ASP A 192 16.23 -23.30 -10.32
N GLU A 193 16.63 -24.58 -10.20
CA GLU A 193 17.61 -25.04 -9.21
C GLU A 193 18.98 -24.35 -9.33
N GLU A 194 19.35 -23.90 -10.53
CA GLU A 194 20.63 -23.19 -10.76
C GLU A 194 20.72 -21.85 -10.02
N LYS A 195 19.58 -21.28 -9.66
CA LYS A 195 19.48 -20.00 -8.93
C LYS A 195 19.27 -20.16 -7.43
N ILE A 196 19.18 -21.39 -6.93
CA ILE A 196 18.85 -21.68 -5.54
C ILE A 196 20.05 -22.34 -4.87
N LEU A 197 20.55 -21.75 -3.78
CA LEU A 197 21.67 -22.26 -3.00
C LEU A 197 21.23 -22.57 -1.56
N PHE A 198 21.45 -23.81 -1.12
CA PHE A 198 21.30 -24.20 0.28
C PHE A 198 22.67 -24.44 0.88
N LEU A 199 22.90 -23.81 2.03
CA LEU A 199 24.12 -23.98 2.83
C LEU A 199 23.73 -24.66 4.14
N ASP A 200 24.48 -25.66 4.51
CA ASP A 200 24.34 -26.31 5.81
C ASP A 200 24.74 -25.34 6.95
N SER A 201 24.17 -25.60 8.12
CA SER A 201 24.54 -24.84 9.31
C SER A 201 26.03 -25.03 9.63
N PRO A 202 26.81 -23.96 9.82
CA PRO A 202 28.20 -24.07 10.25
C PRO A 202 28.35 -24.53 11.72
N PHE A 203 27.22 -24.60 12.44
CA PHE A 203 27.22 -25.02 13.85
C PHE A 203 27.00 -26.53 13.97
N PRO A 204 27.94 -27.32 14.53
CA PRO A 204 27.79 -28.75 14.72
C PRO A 204 26.55 -29.10 15.53
N LYS A 205 25.82 -30.16 15.11
CA LYS A 205 24.61 -30.59 15.83
C LYS A 205 24.89 -31.06 17.25
N GLU A 206 26.08 -31.56 17.48
CA GLU A 206 26.57 -32.04 18.80
C GLU A 206 26.62 -30.92 19.85
N ASN A 207 26.75 -29.69 19.41
CA ASN A 207 26.79 -28.52 20.29
C ASN A 207 25.40 -28.04 20.73
N ARG A 208 24.34 -28.66 20.22
CA ARG A 208 22.96 -28.37 20.64
C ARG A 208 22.62 -29.13 21.91
N ARG A 209 22.28 -28.41 22.97
CA ARG A 209 21.64 -28.97 24.15
C ARG A 209 20.28 -28.34 24.31
N VAL A 210 19.24 -29.19 24.29
CA VAL A 210 17.85 -28.76 24.57
C VAL A 210 17.57 -29.17 26.01
N PHE A 211 17.28 -28.23 26.87
CA PHE A 211 16.77 -28.46 28.22
C PHE A 211 15.25 -28.35 28.17
N ILE A 212 14.57 -29.44 28.56
CA ILE A 212 13.10 -29.52 28.67
C ILE A 212 12.74 -29.38 30.14
#